data_ef0b11f29494a224726c6f133a6b8a21
#
_entry.id   ef0b11f29494a224726c6f133a6b8a21
#
_cell.length_a   1.000
_cell.length_b   1.000
_cell.length_c   1.000
_cell.angle_alpha   90.00
_cell.angle_beta   90.00
_cell.angle_gamma   90.00
#
_symmetry.space_group_name_H-M   'P 1'
#
loop_
_entity.id
_entity.type
_entity.pdbx_description
1 polymer ?
#
loop_
_entity_poly.entity_id
_entity_poly.type
_entity_poly.pdbx_seq_one_letter_code
_entity_poly.pdbx_strand_id
1 'polypeptide(L)'
;MSGSFRHLTLAVLLLFILLGLILPGESTQAQEMDPAALIVGSVKDSQDQPVVDARVVLVKDGGKDPLAETTTQADGRYALALPGAFPDTLSVCVERSHFQDYSLRLSPNEILKLDAGETIVMHEITLQRQINPAFWVATLVFVLVLGLIATGIIHNTLAALVGISVIFGVSYLGPILSDGLFIFDFTSSMRYIDWNVIFLIMGMMIVIAVIENTGIFQWLAFFAYRISGGRSWLLLPILMIITGIASAFLDNVTTMLLMTPITVQISLALGINPLALLIPEVMASNVIGVSTLVGTPTNILIGSYGNISFNDFLVNLTPGILMAFVGLLIYSFLVYRRELAVAHDASPLLMEKLAERGQITEPEQLKKAAVVFAGMIVLFVIGEHYHMLPAVTALMGATVLLIWIKPDIEEMIEAVDWTTLVFFMSLFIVVGGIQEVGLISIIADVIGRVVGDSLLLAMLAVTWLSAVLSMVIANIPFTAAMLPVIGFLTATVPGADSKVLFFCLSVGAAMGGNGSLIGASANMVTAGISEAAGYPITYSYFIKKGFPALLITVALAMAWLLFRFL
;
A
#
# COMPACT_ATOMS: atom_id res chain seq x y z
N MET A 1 -25.68 -38.68 6.79
CA MET A 1 -25.63 -37.32 7.39
C MET A 1 -25.57 -36.17 6.36
N SER A 2 -26.00 -36.37 5.10
CA SER A 2 -25.90 -35.36 4.02
C SER A 2 -27.15 -34.50 3.78
N GLY A 3 -28.26 -34.79 4.46
CA GLY A 3 -29.53 -34.04 4.28
C GLY A 3 -29.66 -32.79 5.17
N SER A 4 -29.11 -32.84 6.36
CA SER A 4 -29.22 -31.76 7.34
C SER A 4 -28.44 -30.48 6.98
N PHE A 5 -27.32 -30.61 6.26
CA PHE A 5 -26.45 -29.48 5.89
C PHE A 5 -27.02 -28.64 4.73
N ARG A 6 -27.75 -29.27 3.79
CA ARG A 6 -28.43 -28.53 2.71
C ARG A 6 -29.56 -27.65 3.24
N HIS A 7 -30.25 -28.09 4.29
CA HIS A 7 -31.32 -27.30 4.92
C HIS A 7 -30.78 -26.14 5.75
N LEU A 8 -29.59 -26.28 6.35
CA LEU A 8 -28.97 -25.20 7.12
C LEU A 8 -28.45 -24.08 6.22
N THR A 9 -27.79 -24.42 5.11
CA THR A 9 -27.32 -23.43 4.11
C THR A 9 -28.47 -22.71 3.42
N LEU A 10 -29.57 -23.41 3.10
CA LEU A 10 -30.77 -22.76 2.56
C LEU A 10 -31.45 -21.86 3.60
N ALA A 11 -31.47 -22.28 4.85
CA ALA A 11 -32.05 -21.49 5.95
C ALA A 11 -31.23 -20.22 6.25
N VAL A 12 -29.91 -20.29 6.18
CA VAL A 12 -29.02 -19.12 6.34
C VAL A 12 -29.16 -18.16 5.16
N LEU A 13 -29.23 -18.66 3.92
CA LEU A 13 -29.45 -17.82 2.74
C LEU A 13 -30.85 -17.17 2.76
N LEU A 14 -31.88 -17.91 3.16
CA LEU A 14 -33.25 -17.37 3.35
C LEU A 14 -33.30 -16.36 4.50
N LEU A 15 -32.54 -16.56 5.57
CA LEU A 15 -32.45 -15.61 6.68
C LEU A 15 -31.82 -14.29 6.24
N PHE A 16 -30.77 -14.32 5.41
CA PHE A 16 -30.16 -13.11 4.86
C PHE A 16 -31.08 -12.39 3.87
N ILE A 17 -31.84 -13.12 3.06
CA ILE A 17 -32.83 -12.55 2.13
C ILE A 17 -34.03 -11.97 2.93
N LEU A 18 -34.47 -12.64 3.98
CA LEU A 18 -35.54 -12.16 4.87
C LEU A 18 -35.10 -10.95 5.72
N LEU A 19 -33.86 -10.94 6.24
CA LEU A 19 -33.31 -9.77 6.93
C LEU A 19 -33.18 -8.54 6.02
N GLY A 20 -32.84 -8.76 4.74
CA GLY A 20 -32.80 -7.68 3.75
C GLY A 20 -34.18 -7.13 3.35
N LEU A 21 -35.27 -7.93 3.57
CA LEU A 21 -36.64 -7.54 3.26
C LEU A 21 -37.42 -7.00 4.48
N ILE A 22 -36.92 -7.15 5.72
CA ILE A 22 -37.63 -6.83 6.98
C ILE A 22 -37.04 -5.61 7.71
N LEU A 23 -35.94 -5.05 7.22
CA LEU A 23 -35.53 -3.72 7.68
C LEU A 23 -36.30 -2.67 6.87
N PRO A 24 -37.45 -2.17 7.36
CA PRO A 24 -37.89 -0.87 6.91
C PRO A 24 -36.76 0.06 7.32
N GLY A 25 -36.19 0.77 6.37
CA GLY A 25 -35.40 1.94 6.68
C GLY A 25 -36.27 2.81 7.60
N GLU A 26 -36.01 2.80 8.87
CA GLU A 26 -36.38 3.93 9.71
C GLU A 26 -35.57 5.10 9.14
N SER A 27 -36.17 5.76 8.15
CA SER A 27 -35.92 7.17 7.99
C SER A 27 -36.27 7.78 9.34
N THR A 28 -35.26 7.98 10.18
CA THR A 28 -35.34 9.01 11.21
C THR A 28 -35.69 10.26 10.41
N GLN A 29 -36.96 10.62 10.40
CA GLN A 29 -37.36 11.96 10.09
C GLN A 29 -36.74 12.81 11.20
N ALA A 30 -35.47 13.23 10.96
CA ALA A 30 -35.04 14.49 11.47
C ALA A 30 -36.12 15.46 10.97
N GLN A 31 -36.80 16.08 11.91
CA GLN A 31 -37.70 17.16 11.64
C GLN A 31 -36.87 18.20 10.89
N GLU A 32 -36.96 18.18 9.57
CA GLU A 32 -36.43 19.22 8.70
C GLU A 32 -37.19 20.49 9.11
N MET A 33 -36.63 21.21 10.06
CA MET A 33 -36.91 22.65 10.12
C MET A 33 -36.30 23.19 8.83
N ASP A 34 -37.15 23.64 7.89
CA ASP A 34 -36.68 24.38 6.73
C ASP A 34 -35.76 25.48 7.25
N PRO A 35 -34.47 25.47 6.88
CA PRO A 35 -33.54 26.47 7.39
C PRO A 35 -34.04 27.83 6.91
N ALA A 36 -34.18 28.78 7.83
CA ALA A 36 -34.66 30.13 7.49
C ALA A 36 -33.71 30.82 6.51
N ALA A 37 -32.42 30.45 6.49
CA ALA A 37 -31.40 30.91 5.52
C ALA A 37 -30.24 29.88 5.49
N LEU A 38 -29.46 29.91 4.39
CA LEU A 38 -28.33 29.01 4.17
C LEU A 38 -27.11 29.83 3.69
N ILE A 39 -25.93 29.54 4.28
CA ILE A 39 -24.63 29.99 3.76
C ILE A 39 -23.89 28.79 3.22
N VAL A 40 -23.51 28.82 1.95
CA VAL A 40 -22.75 27.76 1.28
C VAL A 40 -21.43 28.30 0.76
N GLY A 41 -20.38 27.50 0.78
CA GLY A 41 -19.08 27.89 0.26
C GLY A 41 -18.12 26.71 0.21
N SER A 42 -16.88 26.99 -0.15
CA SER A 42 -15.79 26.01 -0.17
C SER A 42 -14.54 26.58 0.48
N VAL A 43 -13.79 25.70 1.14
CA VAL A 43 -12.52 26.03 1.80
C VAL A 43 -11.41 25.21 1.15
N LYS A 44 -10.37 25.89 0.70
CA LYS A 44 -9.18 25.29 0.10
C LYS A 44 -7.91 25.78 0.80
N ASP A 45 -6.82 25.07 0.63
CA ASP A 45 -5.51 25.54 1.05
C ASP A 45 -4.82 26.36 -0.05
N SER A 46 -3.62 26.88 0.25
CA SER A 46 -2.82 27.67 -0.69
C SER A 46 -2.36 26.89 -1.94
N GLN A 47 -2.59 25.58 -1.99
CA GLN A 47 -2.28 24.69 -3.10
C GLN A 47 -3.53 24.22 -3.86
N ASP A 48 -4.67 24.93 -3.67
CA ASP A 48 -5.97 24.60 -4.27
C ASP A 48 -6.55 23.24 -3.85
N GLN A 49 -6.02 22.64 -2.75
CA GLN A 49 -6.54 21.40 -2.22
C GLN A 49 -7.70 21.65 -1.23
N PRO A 50 -8.75 20.84 -1.25
CA PRO A 50 -9.87 20.99 -0.33
C PRO A 50 -9.42 20.81 1.13
N VAL A 51 -9.84 21.72 2.01
CA VAL A 51 -9.62 21.60 3.45
C VAL A 51 -10.80 20.90 4.09
N VAL A 52 -10.59 19.67 4.53
CA VAL A 52 -11.60 18.80 5.15
C VAL A 52 -11.68 19.04 6.66
N ASP A 53 -12.88 18.86 7.24
CA ASP A 53 -13.12 19.05 8.69
C ASP A 53 -12.74 20.44 9.22
N ALA A 54 -12.73 21.47 8.38
CA ALA A 54 -12.60 22.84 8.84
C ALA A 54 -13.92 23.25 9.52
N ARG A 55 -13.85 23.74 10.73
CA ARG A 55 -14.99 24.25 11.48
C ARG A 55 -15.39 25.61 10.94
N VAL A 56 -16.57 25.74 10.40
CA VAL A 56 -17.15 26.97 9.89
C VAL A 56 -18.21 27.44 10.87
N VAL A 57 -17.97 28.61 11.45
CA VAL A 57 -18.80 29.16 12.53
C VAL A 57 -19.31 30.54 12.15
N LEU A 58 -20.59 30.78 12.37
CA LEU A 58 -21.15 32.13 12.31
C LEU A 58 -21.20 32.71 13.71
N VAL A 59 -20.55 33.84 13.89
CA VAL A 59 -20.53 34.56 15.17
C VAL A 59 -21.04 35.98 15.01
N LYS A 60 -21.60 36.55 16.08
CA LYS A 60 -21.83 37.97 16.17
C LYS A 60 -20.49 38.70 16.26
N ASP A 61 -20.35 39.81 15.57
CA ASP A 61 -19.10 40.59 15.56
C ASP A 61 -18.65 40.95 17.00
N GLY A 62 -17.46 40.48 17.40
CA GLY A 62 -16.94 40.59 18.77
C GLY A 62 -17.52 39.61 19.80
N GLY A 63 -18.43 38.68 19.43
CA GLY A 63 -18.96 37.60 20.27
C GLY A 63 -18.13 36.32 20.10
N LYS A 64 -18.08 35.48 21.16
CA LYS A 64 -17.43 34.15 21.10
C LYS A 64 -18.43 33.00 20.94
N ASP A 65 -19.72 33.26 21.16
CA ASP A 65 -20.74 32.22 21.12
C ASP A 65 -21.19 31.99 19.67
N PRO A 66 -21.13 30.75 19.15
CA PRO A 66 -21.54 30.41 17.80
C PRO A 66 -23.08 30.52 17.67
N LEU A 67 -23.55 31.22 16.64
CA LEU A 67 -24.95 31.25 16.26
C LEU A 67 -25.34 30.01 15.44
N ALA A 68 -24.41 29.54 14.61
CA ALA A 68 -24.50 28.29 13.86
C ALA A 68 -23.10 27.77 13.59
N GLU A 69 -22.95 26.46 13.48
CA GLU A 69 -21.69 25.83 13.13
C GLU A 69 -21.89 24.61 12.22
N THR A 70 -20.90 24.37 11.37
CA THR A 70 -20.81 23.21 10.50
C THR A 70 -19.35 22.86 10.27
N THR A 71 -19.08 21.75 9.60
CA THR A 71 -17.73 21.36 9.17
C THR A 71 -17.70 21.17 7.66
N THR A 72 -16.53 21.43 7.05
CA THR A 72 -16.34 21.17 5.62
C THR A 72 -16.31 19.67 5.33
N GLN A 73 -16.90 19.29 4.18
CA GLN A 73 -16.94 17.92 3.68
C GLN A 73 -15.61 17.52 3.01
N ALA A 74 -15.54 16.28 2.47
CA ALA A 74 -14.35 15.74 1.80
C ALA A 74 -13.91 16.54 0.56
N ASP A 75 -14.83 17.28 -0.07
CA ASP A 75 -14.57 18.17 -1.20
C ASP A 75 -14.29 19.63 -0.77
N GLY A 76 -14.14 19.88 0.53
CA GLY A 76 -13.95 21.20 1.13
C GLY A 76 -15.21 22.08 1.15
N ARG A 77 -16.35 21.60 0.69
CA ARG A 77 -17.61 22.35 0.71
C ARG A 77 -18.27 22.31 2.07
N TYR A 78 -19.00 23.39 2.36
CA TYR A 78 -19.82 23.48 3.57
C TYR A 78 -21.18 24.09 3.28
N ALA A 79 -22.15 23.73 4.09
CA ALA A 79 -23.47 24.34 4.13
C ALA A 79 -23.82 24.62 5.60
N LEU A 80 -23.99 25.91 5.92
CA LEU A 80 -24.32 26.38 7.26
C LEU A 80 -25.78 26.78 7.28
N ALA A 81 -26.61 26.00 7.97
CA ALA A 81 -28.02 26.27 8.15
C ALA A 81 -28.24 27.22 9.32
N LEU A 82 -29.06 28.25 9.13
CA LEU A 82 -29.23 29.32 10.09
C LEU A 82 -30.64 29.31 10.69
N PRO A 83 -30.79 29.34 12.00
CA PRO A 83 -32.09 29.51 12.66
C PRO A 83 -32.47 31.01 12.71
N GLY A 84 -33.36 31.46 11.92
CA GLY A 84 -33.99 32.82 11.85
C GLY A 84 -33.49 33.96 12.75
N ALA A 85 -33.85 35.21 12.48
CA ALA A 85 -33.53 36.45 13.19
C ALA A 85 -32.03 36.71 13.46
N PHE A 86 -31.40 37.52 12.62
CA PHE A 86 -29.94 37.74 12.66
C PHE A 86 -29.59 39.09 13.30
N PRO A 87 -28.44 39.20 14.01
CA PRO A 87 -27.89 40.48 14.46
C PRO A 87 -27.40 41.32 13.26
N ASP A 88 -27.37 42.67 13.42
CA ASP A 88 -26.92 43.61 12.40
C ASP A 88 -25.46 43.42 11.95
N THR A 89 -24.66 42.65 12.69
CA THR A 89 -23.25 42.38 12.39
C THR A 89 -22.93 40.92 12.59
N LEU A 90 -22.48 40.26 11.54
CA LEU A 90 -22.16 38.85 11.49
C LEU A 90 -20.79 38.64 10.85
N SER A 91 -20.03 37.69 11.39
CA SER A 91 -18.78 37.24 10.83
C SER A 91 -18.76 35.73 10.65
N VAL A 92 -18.31 35.25 9.51
CA VAL A 92 -18.02 33.84 9.24
C VAL A 92 -16.57 33.59 9.62
N CYS A 93 -16.34 32.73 10.59
CA CYS A 93 -15.01 32.30 11.00
C CYS A 93 -14.79 30.87 10.53
N VAL A 94 -13.60 30.59 10.00
CA VAL A 94 -13.17 29.25 9.60
C VAL A 94 -11.90 28.90 10.38
N GLU A 95 -12.00 27.83 11.16
CA GLU A 95 -10.95 27.36 12.06
C GLU A 95 -10.55 25.93 11.65
N ARG A 96 -9.27 25.67 11.53
CA ARG A 96 -8.74 24.31 11.30
C ARG A 96 -7.35 24.20 11.92
N SER A 97 -7.10 23.11 12.66
CA SER A 97 -5.77 22.84 13.21
C SER A 97 -4.71 22.95 12.12
N HIS A 98 -3.56 23.56 12.42
CA HIS A 98 -2.42 23.79 11.51
C HIS A 98 -2.66 24.77 10.38
N PHE A 99 -3.75 25.53 10.42
CA PHE A 99 -4.02 26.65 9.51
C PHE A 99 -4.19 27.94 10.30
N GLN A 100 -4.02 29.06 9.62
CA GLN A 100 -4.35 30.37 10.19
C GLN A 100 -5.87 30.53 10.19
N ASP A 101 -6.40 31.03 11.32
CA ASP A 101 -7.81 31.32 11.43
C ASP A 101 -8.22 32.38 10.40
N TYR A 102 -9.32 32.13 9.72
CA TYR A 102 -9.88 33.05 8.76
C TYR A 102 -11.19 33.64 9.31
N SER A 103 -11.36 34.94 9.19
CA SER A 103 -12.60 35.62 9.58
C SER A 103 -13.01 36.61 8.49
N LEU A 104 -14.23 36.50 8.06
CA LEU A 104 -14.84 37.38 7.07
C LEU A 104 -16.13 37.98 7.64
N ARG A 105 -16.19 39.30 7.69
CA ARG A 105 -17.40 40.03 8.07
C ARG A 105 -18.38 40.09 6.90
N LEU A 106 -19.63 39.70 7.16
CA LEU A 106 -20.68 39.81 6.17
C LEU A 106 -21.07 41.28 5.92
N SER A 107 -21.29 41.61 4.66
CA SER A 107 -21.78 42.92 4.29
C SER A 107 -23.23 43.12 4.71
N PRO A 108 -23.69 44.38 4.92
CA PRO A 108 -25.09 44.64 5.26
C PRO A 108 -26.10 44.08 4.23
N ASN A 109 -25.72 44.04 2.96
CA ASN A 109 -26.55 43.47 1.91
C ASN A 109 -26.67 41.94 2.00
N GLU A 110 -25.65 41.26 2.44
CA GLU A 110 -25.66 39.82 2.68
C GLU A 110 -26.52 39.48 3.90
N ILE A 111 -26.46 40.28 4.95
CA ILE A 111 -27.30 40.12 6.14
C ILE A 111 -28.78 40.31 5.78
N LEU A 112 -29.11 41.31 4.96
CA LEU A 112 -30.47 41.51 4.47
C LEU A 112 -31.00 40.34 3.64
N LYS A 113 -30.15 39.68 2.86
CA LYS A 113 -30.51 38.45 2.13
C LYS A 113 -30.81 37.30 3.08
N LEU A 114 -29.98 37.12 4.11
CA LEU A 114 -30.22 36.11 5.14
C LEU A 114 -31.55 36.34 5.86
N ASP A 115 -31.87 37.58 6.22
CA ASP A 115 -33.16 37.95 6.85
C ASP A 115 -34.35 37.68 5.92
N ALA A 116 -34.12 37.75 4.59
CA ALA A 116 -35.13 37.43 3.57
C ALA A 116 -35.24 35.89 3.33
N GLY A 117 -34.47 35.07 4.01
CA GLY A 117 -34.45 33.60 3.81
C GLY A 117 -33.71 33.14 2.56
N GLU A 118 -32.85 33.99 1.98
CA GLU A 118 -32.11 33.65 0.77
C GLU A 118 -30.80 32.93 1.09
N THR A 119 -30.37 32.05 0.19
CA THR A 119 -29.06 31.39 0.26
C THR A 119 -27.94 32.33 -0.17
N ILE A 120 -26.94 32.48 0.67
CA ILE A 120 -25.69 33.18 0.32
C ILE A 120 -24.64 32.17 -0.15
N VAL A 121 -24.08 32.42 -1.33
CA VAL A 121 -22.93 31.71 -1.84
C VAL A 121 -21.68 32.54 -1.51
N MET A 122 -20.86 32.04 -0.61
CA MET A 122 -19.57 32.64 -0.25
C MET A 122 -18.56 32.40 -1.37
N HIS A 123 -17.67 33.37 -1.56
CA HIS A 123 -16.46 33.13 -2.36
C HIS A 123 -15.61 32.04 -1.74
N GLU A 124 -14.80 31.40 -2.57
CA GLU A 124 -13.85 30.39 -2.13
C GLU A 124 -12.91 30.96 -1.07
N ILE A 125 -12.82 30.29 0.08
CA ILE A 125 -11.97 30.68 1.20
C ILE A 125 -10.65 29.91 1.09
N THR A 126 -9.54 30.65 1.04
CA THR A 126 -8.20 30.06 1.04
C THR A 126 -7.57 30.17 2.42
N LEU A 127 -7.33 29.05 3.07
CA LEU A 127 -6.61 28.98 4.34
C LEU A 127 -5.10 28.83 4.11
N GLN A 128 -4.32 29.59 4.88
CA GLN A 128 -2.86 29.46 4.86
C GLN A 128 -2.40 28.50 5.94
N ARG A 129 -1.52 27.55 5.58
CA ARG A 129 -0.94 26.64 6.56
C ARG A 129 0.00 27.38 7.51
N GLN A 130 -0.03 26.97 8.77
CA GLN A 130 0.82 27.53 9.82
C GLN A 130 1.87 26.51 10.26
N ILE A 131 3.15 26.88 10.17
CA ILE A 131 4.25 26.09 10.72
C ILE A 131 4.30 26.34 12.23
N ASN A 132 3.74 25.42 12.99
CA ASN A 132 3.66 25.45 14.45
C ASN A 132 4.63 24.41 15.08
N PRO A 133 4.79 24.34 16.42
CA PRO A 133 5.62 23.33 17.07
C PRO A 133 5.25 21.89 16.71
N ALA A 134 3.95 21.56 16.48
CA ALA A 134 3.49 20.24 16.06
C ALA A 134 4.12 19.82 14.73
N PHE A 135 4.30 20.75 13.78
CA PHE A 135 4.97 20.49 12.51
C PHE A 135 6.39 19.92 12.73
N TRP A 136 7.17 20.54 13.59
CA TRP A 136 8.55 20.11 13.84
C TRP A 136 8.60 18.77 14.58
N VAL A 137 7.69 18.57 15.54
CA VAL A 137 7.62 17.31 16.28
C VAL A 137 7.20 16.16 15.37
N ALA A 138 6.12 16.31 14.60
CA ALA A 138 5.67 15.26 13.66
C ALA A 138 6.75 14.94 12.63
N THR A 139 7.42 15.97 12.09
CA THR A 139 8.54 15.81 11.15
C THR A 139 9.70 15.03 11.77
N LEU A 140 10.10 15.41 13.00
CA LEU A 140 11.20 14.74 13.71
C LEU A 140 10.85 13.28 14.01
N VAL A 141 9.63 13.02 14.49
CA VAL A 141 9.14 11.63 14.76
C VAL A 141 9.16 10.81 13.49
N PHE A 142 8.68 11.35 12.38
CA PHE A 142 8.68 10.66 11.09
C PHE A 142 10.11 10.32 10.62
N VAL A 143 11.03 11.30 10.66
CA VAL A 143 12.44 11.07 10.28
C VAL A 143 13.11 10.06 11.22
N LEU A 144 12.81 10.11 12.51
CA LEU A 144 13.31 9.14 13.50
C LEU A 144 12.78 7.73 13.20
N VAL A 145 11.48 7.57 12.92
CA VAL A 145 10.88 6.27 12.58
C VAL A 145 11.53 5.70 11.31
N LEU A 146 11.66 6.52 10.25
CA LEU A 146 12.35 6.08 9.03
C LEU A 146 13.81 5.72 9.29
N GLY A 147 14.51 6.48 10.12
CA GLY A 147 15.90 6.19 10.51
C GLY A 147 16.03 4.87 11.28
N LEU A 148 15.12 4.62 12.23
CA LEU A 148 15.09 3.36 12.98
C LEU A 148 14.80 2.15 12.07
N ILE A 149 13.87 2.29 11.12
CA ILE A 149 13.56 1.26 10.12
C ILE A 149 14.77 1.03 9.21
N ALA A 150 15.39 2.09 8.68
CA ALA A 150 16.53 1.99 7.76
C ALA A 150 17.77 1.38 8.41
N THR A 151 18.01 1.65 9.70
CA THR A 151 19.16 1.10 10.42
C THR A 151 18.94 -0.33 10.92
N GLY A 152 17.68 -0.78 11.02
CA GLY A 152 17.33 -2.10 11.54
C GLY A 152 17.72 -2.34 13.01
N ILE A 153 18.00 -1.27 13.77
CA ILE A 153 18.39 -1.37 15.19
C ILE A 153 17.26 -1.99 16.02
N ILE A 154 16.01 -1.70 15.68
CA ILE A 154 14.82 -2.29 16.29
C ILE A 154 13.90 -2.81 15.20
N HIS A 155 12.98 -3.70 15.58
CA HIS A 155 11.99 -4.24 14.65
C HIS A 155 11.14 -3.12 14.04
N ASN A 156 10.83 -3.20 12.73
CA ASN A 156 10.09 -2.16 12.00
C ASN A 156 8.75 -1.80 12.66
N THR A 157 8.02 -2.81 13.12
CA THR A 157 6.74 -2.63 13.83
C THR A 157 6.93 -1.85 15.13
N LEU A 158 7.99 -2.17 15.89
CA LEU A 158 8.29 -1.44 17.12
C LEU A 158 8.68 0.02 16.83
N ALA A 159 9.43 0.27 15.76
CA ALA A 159 9.78 1.63 15.33
C ALA A 159 8.51 2.46 15.03
N ALA A 160 7.56 1.86 14.29
CA ALA A 160 6.30 2.52 13.96
C ALA A 160 5.41 2.73 15.21
N LEU A 161 5.34 1.74 16.13
CA LEU A 161 4.63 1.86 17.40
C LEU A 161 5.20 2.96 18.32
N VAL A 162 6.52 3.10 18.36
CA VAL A 162 7.18 4.22 19.05
C VAL A 162 6.74 5.55 18.42
N GLY A 163 6.71 5.62 17.09
CA GLY A 163 6.25 6.81 16.37
C GLY A 163 4.85 7.24 16.76
N ILE A 164 3.87 6.33 16.70
CA ILE A 164 2.49 6.66 17.09
C ILE A 164 2.37 7.00 18.56
N SER A 165 3.11 6.30 19.43
CA SER A 165 3.09 6.58 20.87
C SER A 165 3.58 7.99 21.18
N VAL A 166 4.65 8.44 20.50
CA VAL A 166 5.16 9.81 20.64
C VAL A 166 4.18 10.83 20.08
N ILE A 167 3.59 10.57 18.89
CA ILE A 167 2.58 11.45 18.28
C ILE A 167 1.39 11.65 19.22
N PHE A 168 0.81 10.56 19.75
CA PHE A 168 -0.30 10.66 20.69
C PHE A 168 0.13 11.30 22.02
N GLY A 169 1.29 10.92 22.55
CA GLY A 169 1.83 11.55 23.76
C GLY A 169 1.91 13.07 23.62
N VAL A 170 2.45 13.55 22.49
CA VAL A 170 2.54 14.99 22.20
C VAL A 170 1.17 15.59 21.96
N SER A 171 0.27 14.92 21.22
CA SER A 171 -1.07 15.46 20.94
C SER A 171 -1.94 15.63 22.18
N TYR A 172 -1.84 14.72 23.16
CA TYR A 172 -2.67 14.78 24.37
C TYR A 172 -2.02 15.51 25.55
N LEU A 173 -0.68 15.42 25.69
CA LEU A 173 0.04 16.06 26.78
C LEU A 173 0.66 17.41 26.39
N GLY A 174 0.98 17.59 25.12
CA GLY A 174 1.61 18.81 24.61
C GLY A 174 0.78 20.08 24.79
N PRO A 175 -0.55 20.06 24.58
CA PRO A 175 -1.40 21.24 24.79
C PRO A 175 -1.34 21.81 26.22
N ILE A 176 -0.96 20.99 27.22
CA ILE A 176 -0.68 21.49 28.58
C ILE A 176 0.49 22.50 28.60
N LEU A 177 1.44 22.35 27.70
CA LEU A 177 2.62 23.20 27.58
C LEU A 177 2.43 24.30 26.52
N SER A 178 1.79 24.00 25.40
CA SER A 178 1.51 24.92 24.29
C SER A 178 0.42 24.35 23.39
N ASP A 179 -0.63 25.13 23.10
CA ASP A 179 -1.73 24.74 22.20
C ASP A 179 -1.23 24.36 20.79
N GLY A 180 -0.09 24.91 20.36
CA GLY A 180 0.53 24.59 19.07
C GLY A 180 1.18 23.20 18.98
N LEU A 181 1.14 22.36 20.03
CA LEU A 181 1.67 20.99 20.03
C LEU A 181 0.64 19.92 19.65
N PHE A 182 -0.63 20.28 19.53
CA PHE A 182 -1.66 19.33 19.08
C PHE A 182 -1.43 18.92 17.63
N ILE A 183 -1.36 17.62 17.32
CA ILE A 183 -1.24 17.08 15.96
C ILE A 183 -2.62 16.64 15.47
N PHE A 184 -3.19 15.61 16.08
CA PHE A 184 -4.55 15.13 15.85
C PHE A 184 -5.01 14.28 17.06
N ASP A 185 -6.32 14.04 17.14
CA ASP A 185 -6.90 13.12 18.13
C ASP A 185 -6.90 11.66 17.61
N PHE A 186 -7.20 10.72 18.51
CA PHE A 186 -7.24 9.29 18.19
C PHE A 186 -8.26 8.97 17.09
N THR A 187 -9.45 9.57 17.15
CA THR A 187 -10.52 9.29 16.17
C THR A 187 -10.13 9.77 14.77
N SER A 188 -9.56 10.97 14.67
CA SER A 188 -9.07 11.50 13.41
C SER A 188 -7.91 10.66 12.86
N SER A 189 -7.03 10.15 13.73
CA SER A 189 -5.90 9.32 13.30
C SER A 189 -6.34 8.00 12.65
N MET A 190 -7.46 7.41 13.08
CA MET A 190 -7.99 6.17 12.50
C MET A 190 -8.43 6.33 11.03
N ARG A 191 -8.73 7.55 10.57
CA ARG A 191 -9.11 7.84 9.19
C ARG A 191 -7.92 7.71 8.22
N TYR A 192 -6.69 7.81 8.71
CA TYR A 192 -5.48 7.62 7.90
C TYR A 192 -5.19 6.16 7.62
N ILE A 193 -5.77 5.22 8.41
CA ILE A 193 -5.59 3.79 8.14
C ILE A 193 -6.39 3.39 6.91
N ASP A 194 -5.68 2.88 5.92
CA ASP A 194 -6.31 2.30 4.73
C ASP A 194 -6.77 0.85 5.02
N TRP A 195 -8.03 0.72 5.42
CA TRP A 195 -8.64 -0.56 5.77
C TRP A 195 -8.72 -1.53 4.58
N ASN A 196 -8.81 -1.00 3.34
CA ASN A 196 -8.78 -1.86 2.15
C ASN A 196 -7.42 -2.58 2.05
N VAL A 197 -6.32 -1.88 2.29
CA VAL A 197 -4.98 -2.48 2.35
C VAL A 197 -4.88 -3.55 3.44
N ILE A 198 -5.33 -3.23 4.66
CA ILE A 198 -5.25 -4.16 5.80
C ILE A 198 -6.03 -5.45 5.53
N PHE A 199 -7.28 -5.35 5.08
CA PHE A 199 -8.13 -6.52 4.82
C PHE A 199 -7.69 -7.29 3.57
N LEU A 200 -7.18 -6.61 2.54
CA LEU A 200 -6.62 -7.28 1.36
C LEU A 200 -5.42 -8.15 1.73
N ILE A 201 -4.46 -7.58 2.47
CA ILE A 201 -3.25 -8.32 2.91
C ILE A 201 -3.65 -9.49 3.81
N MET A 202 -4.50 -9.25 4.81
CA MET A 202 -4.98 -10.29 5.73
C MET A 202 -5.66 -11.44 4.97
N GLY A 203 -6.59 -11.13 4.07
CA GLY A 203 -7.30 -12.14 3.28
C GLY A 203 -6.37 -12.94 2.38
N MET A 204 -5.41 -12.28 1.72
CA MET A 204 -4.40 -12.94 0.91
C MET A 204 -3.48 -13.86 1.73
N MET A 205 -3.05 -13.43 2.93
CA MET A 205 -2.22 -14.26 3.81
C MET A 205 -2.94 -15.55 4.22
N ILE A 206 -4.23 -15.50 4.54
CA ILE A 206 -5.03 -16.70 4.84
C ILE A 206 -5.11 -17.62 3.62
N VAL A 207 -5.38 -17.08 2.43
CA VAL A 207 -5.41 -17.88 1.18
C VAL A 207 -4.08 -18.55 0.91
N ILE A 208 -2.98 -17.81 1.10
CA ILE A 208 -1.61 -18.29 0.90
C ILE A 208 -1.29 -19.41 1.88
N ALA A 209 -1.63 -19.25 3.18
CA ALA A 209 -1.38 -20.27 4.21
C ALA A 209 -2.06 -21.60 3.87
N VAL A 210 -3.31 -21.56 3.39
CA VAL A 210 -4.02 -22.75 2.92
C VAL A 210 -3.31 -23.39 1.71
N ILE A 211 -2.83 -22.59 0.76
CA ILE A 211 -2.12 -23.08 -0.43
C ILE A 211 -0.76 -23.68 -0.03
N GLU A 212 -0.05 -23.03 0.88
CA GLU A 212 1.26 -23.47 1.39
C GLU A 212 1.21 -24.88 2.00
N ASN A 213 0.21 -25.14 2.85
CA ASN A 213 0.01 -26.43 3.51
C ASN A 213 -0.18 -27.60 2.54
N THR A 214 -0.50 -27.34 1.26
CA THR A 214 -0.64 -28.37 0.21
C THR A 214 0.69 -28.89 -0.33
N GLY A 215 1.83 -28.27 -0.02
CA GLY A 215 3.16 -28.64 -0.53
C GLY A 215 3.44 -28.19 -1.97
N ILE A 216 2.62 -27.29 -2.54
CA ILE A 216 2.76 -26.84 -3.94
C ILE A 216 4.11 -26.19 -4.24
N PHE A 217 4.67 -25.41 -3.29
CA PHE A 217 5.94 -24.72 -3.50
C PHE A 217 7.12 -25.68 -3.55
N GLN A 218 7.10 -26.71 -2.70
CA GLN A 218 8.08 -27.78 -2.71
C GLN A 218 8.03 -28.54 -4.04
N TRP A 219 6.81 -28.81 -4.53
CA TRP A 219 6.61 -29.44 -5.82
C TRP A 219 7.09 -28.54 -6.98
N LEU A 220 6.79 -27.24 -6.98
CA LEU A 220 7.22 -26.30 -8.02
C LEU A 220 8.73 -26.22 -8.15
N ALA A 221 9.46 -26.12 -7.03
CA ALA A 221 10.91 -26.08 -7.05
C ALA A 221 11.53 -27.41 -7.51
N PHE A 222 11.00 -28.55 -7.07
CA PHE A 222 11.42 -29.87 -7.57
C PHE A 222 11.09 -30.02 -9.07
N PHE A 223 9.93 -29.54 -9.52
CA PHE A 223 9.53 -29.51 -10.92
C PHE A 223 10.50 -28.69 -11.78
N ALA A 224 10.97 -27.52 -11.27
CA ALA A 224 12.01 -26.74 -11.92
C ALA A 224 13.28 -27.56 -12.16
N TYR A 225 13.73 -28.25 -11.13
CA TYR A 225 14.88 -29.15 -11.25
C TYR A 225 14.63 -30.26 -12.30
N ARG A 226 13.48 -30.92 -12.27
CA ARG A 226 13.14 -32.00 -13.19
C ARG A 226 13.12 -31.54 -14.64
N ILE A 227 12.53 -30.35 -14.93
CA ILE A 227 12.50 -29.79 -16.29
C ILE A 227 13.89 -29.37 -16.76
N SER A 228 14.73 -28.86 -15.85
CA SER A 228 16.11 -28.49 -16.21
C SER A 228 16.98 -29.69 -16.58
N GLY A 229 16.51 -30.91 -16.27
CA GLY A 229 17.28 -32.15 -16.48
C GLY A 229 18.60 -32.15 -15.71
N GLY A 230 18.65 -31.46 -14.55
CA GLY A 230 19.85 -31.28 -13.75
C GLY A 230 20.88 -30.28 -14.32
N ARG A 231 20.56 -29.62 -15.41
CA ARG A 231 21.43 -28.61 -16.03
C ARG A 231 21.27 -27.28 -15.32
N SER A 232 22.29 -26.88 -14.57
CA SER A 232 22.29 -25.65 -13.76
C SER A 232 21.99 -24.37 -14.54
N TRP A 233 22.48 -24.28 -15.80
CA TRP A 233 22.23 -23.11 -16.65
C TRP A 233 20.77 -22.98 -17.11
N LEU A 234 20.00 -24.09 -17.15
CA LEU A 234 18.55 -24.09 -17.38
C LEU A 234 17.77 -23.89 -16.07
N LEU A 235 18.31 -24.38 -14.97
CA LEU A 235 17.66 -24.31 -13.66
C LEU A 235 17.50 -22.85 -13.22
N LEU A 236 18.53 -22.01 -13.40
CA LEU A 236 18.46 -20.58 -13.03
C LEU A 236 17.25 -19.86 -13.67
N PRO A 237 17.08 -19.80 -15.01
CA PRO A 237 15.95 -19.12 -15.60
C PRO A 237 14.60 -19.76 -15.22
N ILE A 238 14.53 -21.07 -15.06
CA ILE A 238 13.28 -21.75 -14.66
C ILE A 238 12.89 -21.36 -13.23
N LEU A 239 13.84 -21.38 -12.28
CA LEU A 239 13.57 -20.92 -10.91
C LEU A 239 13.17 -19.44 -10.88
N MET A 240 13.88 -18.57 -11.59
CA MET A 240 13.51 -17.15 -11.67
C MET A 240 12.09 -16.94 -12.24
N ILE A 241 11.68 -17.72 -13.23
CA ILE A 241 10.33 -17.66 -13.81
C ILE A 241 9.28 -18.15 -12.80
N ILE A 242 9.52 -19.31 -12.18
CA ILE A 242 8.57 -19.89 -11.21
C ILE A 242 8.41 -18.98 -9.99
N THR A 243 9.51 -18.54 -9.41
CA THR A 243 9.49 -17.64 -8.24
C THR A 243 8.90 -16.29 -8.59
N GLY A 244 9.21 -15.75 -9.78
CA GLY A 244 8.60 -14.52 -10.26
C GLY A 244 7.09 -14.63 -10.45
N ILE A 245 6.60 -15.69 -11.11
CA ILE A 245 5.15 -15.92 -11.28
C ILE A 245 4.48 -16.12 -9.92
N ALA A 246 5.08 -16.88 -9.02
CA ALA A 246 4.57 -17.01 -7.66
C ALA A 246 4.46 -15.63 -6.98
N SER A 247 5.50 -14.81 -7.06
CA SER A 247 5.53 -13.48 -6.48
C SER A 247 4.57 -12.47 -7.13
N ALA A 248 4.09 -12.71 -8.33
CA ALA A 248 3.04 -11.87 -8.93
C ALA A 248 1.68 -11.98 -8.22
N PHE A 249 1.45 -13.06 -7.47
CA PHE A 249 0.19 -13.35 -6.79
C PHE A 249 0.37 -13.51 -5.26
N LEU A 250 1.59 -13.80 -4.84
CA LEU A 250 1.98 -13.88 -3.43
C LEU A 250 2.94 -12.71 -3.18
N ASP A 251 2.96 -12.23 -1.95
CA ASP A 251 3.98 -11.24 -1.63
C ASP A 251 5.40 -11.82 -1.77
N ASN A 252 6.35 -10.95 -2.07
CA ASN A 252 7.73 -11.34 -2.34
C ASN A 252 8.45 -11.92 -1.11
N VAL A 253 8.04 -11.56 0.11
CA VAL A 253 8.62 -12.08 1.36
C VAL A 253 8.24 -13.53 1.56
N THR A 254 6.93 -13.82 1.51
CA THR A 254 6.40 -15.18 1.62
C THR A 254 6.93 -16.08 0.51
N THR A 255 6.96 -15.58 -0.73
CA THR A 255 7.53 -16.34 -1.85
C THR A 255 8.97 -16.75 -1.56
N MET A 256 9.83 -15.86 -1.08
CA MET A 256 11.23 -16.19 -0.78
C MET A 256 11.40 -17.02 0.47
N LEU A 257 10.54 -16.87 1.48
CA LEU A 257 10.52 -17.73 2.65
C LEU A 257 10.35 -19.20 2.27
N LEU A 258 9.48 -19.47 1.30
CA LEU A 258 9.16 -20.81 0.83
C LEU A 258 10.17 -21.36 -0.17
N MET A 259 10.59 -20.56 -1.14
CA MET A 259 11.47 -21.00 -2.22
C MET A 259 12.94 -21.11 -1.80
N THR A 260 13.44 -20.21 -0.96
CA THR A 260 14.87 -20.15 -0.59
C THR A 260 15.38 -21.46 0.02
N PRO A 261 14.72 -22.10 1.02
CA PRO A 261 15.23 -23.34 1.61
C PRO A 261 15.37 -24.47 0.59
N ILE A 262 14.46 -24.52 -0.38
CA ILE A 262 14.43 -25.58 -1.39
C ILE A 262 15.49 -25.32 -2.45
N THR A 263 15.65 -24.06 -2.88
CA THR A 263 16.71 -23.64 -3.80
C THR A 263 18.10 -23.91 -3.23
N VAL A 264 18.30 -23.69 -1.91
CA VAL A 264 19.53 -24.10 -1.20
C VAL A 264 19.76 -25.61 -1.32
N GLN A 265 18.76 -26.42 -1.01
CA GLN A 265 18.87 -27.89 -1.07
C GLN A 265 19.19 -28.38 -2.49
N ILE A 266 18.52 -27.83 -3.52
CA ILE A 266 18.80 -28.16 -4.92
C ILE A 266 20.23 -27.76 -5.31
N SER A 267 20.67 -26.56 -4.90
CA SER A 267 22.02 -26.06 -5.19
C SER A 267 23.09 -26.99 -4.61
N LEU A 268 22.90 -27.40 -3.35
CA LEU A 268 23.83 -28.32 -2.66
C LEU A 268 23.82 -29.70 -3.33
N ALA A 269 22.67 -30.20 -3.75
CA ALA A 269 22.57 -31.48 -4.45
C ALA A 269 23.31 -31.48 -5.80
N LEU A 270 23.38 -30.34 -6.46
CA LEU A 270 24.10 -30.13 -7.74
C LEU A 270 25.55 -29.69 -7.55
N GLY A 271 26.03 -29.48 -6.31
CA GLY A 271 27.36 -28.95 -6.04
C GLY A 271 27.58 -27.51 -6.51
N ILE A 272 26.52 -26.71 -6.62
CA ILE A 272 26.55 -25.31 -7.04
C ILE A 272 26.54 -24.41 -5.80
N ASN A 273 27.21 -23.26 -5.87
CA ASN A 273 27.06 -22.25 -4.82
C ASN A 273 25.62 -21.73 -4.79
N PRO A 274 24.88 -21.88 -3.67
CA PRO A 274 23.49 -21.43 -3.56
C PRO A 274 23.28 -19.96 -3.93
N LEU A 275 24.25 -19.09 -3.66
CA LEU A 275 24.17 -17.65 -3.96
C LEU A 275 23.96 -17.36 -5.46
N ALA A 276 24.44 -18.27 -6.33
CA ALA A 276 24.29 -18.12 -7.78
C ALA A 276 22.83 -18.30 -8.26
N LEU A 277 21.99 -18.96 -7.48
CA LEU A 277 20.56 -19.11 -7.74
C LEU A 277 19.72 -18.15 -6.90
N LEU A 278 20.02 -18.01 -5.61
CA LEU A 278 19.24 -17.25 -4.65
C LEU A 278 19.17 -15.74 -4.97
N ILE A 279 20.31 -15.13 -5.34
CA ILE A 279 20.33 -13.69 -5.61
C ILE A 279 19.53 -13.34 -6.86
N PRO A 280 19.71 -14.03 -8.02
CA PRO A 280 18.81 -13.82 -9.15
C PRO A 280 17.34 -14.12 -8.87
N GLU A 281 17.06 -15.13 -8.07
CA GLU A 281 15.71 -15.57 -7.72
C GLU A 281 14.97 -14.49 -6.90
N VAL A 282 15.59 -13.94 -5.85
CA VAL A 282 14.99 -12.86 -5.05
C VAL A 282 14.82 -11.58 -5.87
N MET A 283 15.77 -11.26 -6.77
CA MET A 283 15.61 -10.13 -7.68
C MET A 283 14.45 -10.33 -8.67
N ALA A 284 14.27 -11.56 -9.16
CA ALA A 284 13.15 -11.93 -10.03
C ALA A 284 11.80 -11.79 -9.31
N SER A 285 11.73 -12.22 -8.05
CA SER A 285 10.57 -12.03 -7.17
C SER A 285 10.21 -10.54 -7.05
N ASN A 286 11.19 -9.68 -6.72
CA ASN A 286 10.98 -8.24 -6.60
C ASN A 286 10.56 -7.59 -7.93
N VAL A 287 11.06 -8.05 -9.08
CA VAL A 287 10.72 -7.49 -10.40
C VAL A 287 9.33 -7.93 -10.83
N ILE A 288 9.06 -9.24 -10.88
CA ILE A 288 7.77 -9.74 -11.40
C ILE A 288 6.62 -9.43 -10.43
N GLY A 289 6.87 -9.39 -9.12
CA GLY A 289 5.88 -8.98 -8.12
C GLY A 289 5.23 -7.61 -8.41
N VAL A 290 5.95 -6.72 -9.12
CA VAL A 290 5.40 -5.40 -9.52
C VAL A 290 4.31 -5.51 -10.60
N SER A 291 4.20 -6.62 -11.30
CA SER A 291 3.28 -6.79 -12.44
C SER A 291 1.81 -6.75 -12.05
N THR A 292 1.47 -7.05 -10.80
CA THR A 292 0.08 -7.10 -10.33
C THR A 292 -0.13 -6.21 -9.10
N LEU A 293 -1.38 -5.91 -8.82
CA LEU A 293 -1.78 -5.17 -7.62
C LEU A 293 -1.39 -5.91 -6.33
N VAL A 294 -1.52 -7.23 -6.31
CA VAL A 294 -1.38 -8.05 -5.09
C VAL A 294 0.03 -8.63 -4.90
N GLY A 295 0.90 -8.54 -5.89
CA GLY A 295 2.21 -9.19 -5.87
C GLY A 295 3.24 -8.52 -4.95
N THR A 296 3.01 -7.28 -4.54
CA THR A 296 3.85 -6.60 -3.53
C THR A 296 3.00 -5.71 -2.63
N PRO A 297 3.33 -5.60 -1.33
CA PRO A 297 2.64 -4.67 -0.44
C PRO A 297 2.69 -3.21 -0.92
N THR A 298 3.77 -2.81 -1.60
CA THR A 298 3.90 -1.47 -2.18
C THR A 298 2.84 -1.20 -3.24
N ASN A 299 2.53 -2.18 -4.10
CA ASN A 299 1.49 -2.05 -5.11
C ASN A 299 0.09 -1.99 -4.50
N ILE A 300 -0.15 -2.76 -3.43
CA ILE A 300 -1.40 -2.71 -2.69
C ILE A 300 -1.64 -1.29 -2.13
N LEU A 301 -0.60 -0.68 -1.53
CA LEU A 301 -0.63 0.70 -1.04
C LEU A 301 -0.92 1.70 -2.17
N ILE A 302 -0.18 1.59 -3.28
CA ILE A 302 -0.29 2.47 -4.45
C ILE A 302 -1.68 2.33 -5.09
N GLY A 303 -2.15 1.10 -5.26
CA GLY A 303 -3.43 0.81 -5.88
C GLY A 303 -4.61 1.34 -5.06
N SER A 304 -4.57 1.14 -3.73
CA SER A 304 -5.62 1.66 -2.85
C SER A 304 -5.63 3.19 -2.83
N TYR A 305 -4.48 3.83 -2.58
CA TYR A 305 -4.38 5.28 -2.52
C TYR A 305 -4.70 5.97 -3.86
N GLY A 306 -4.14 5.45 -4.96
CA GLY A 306 -4.34 5.99 -6.31
C GLY A 306 -5.67 5.57 -6.95
N ASN A 307 -6.47 4.75 -6.27
CA ASN A 307 -7.66 4.11 -6.83
C ASN A 307 -7.36 3.46 -8.19
N ILE A 308 -6.30 2.64 -8.22
CA ILE A 308 -5.79 1.95 -9.41
C ILE A 308 -6.21 0.49 -9.34
N SER A 309 -6.87 0.01 -10.38
CA SER A 309 -7.42 -1.32 -10.42
C SER A 309 -6.36 -2.40 -10.66
N PHE A 310 -6.73 -3.67 -10.43
CA PHE A 310 -5.90 -4.82 -10.77
C PHE A 310 -5.59 -4.86 -12.27
N ASN A 311 -6.58 -4.50 -13.11
CA ASN A 311 -6.42 -4.45 -14.57
C ASN A 311 -5.46 -3.35 -15.00
N ASP A 312 -5.48 -2.19 -14.34
CA ASP A 312 -4.55 -1.10 -14.63
C ASP A 312 -3.10 -1.52 -14.41
N PHE A 313 -2.81 -2.26 -13.32
CA PHE A 313 -1.49 -2.83 -13.10
C PHE A 313 -1.11 -3.82 -14.19
N LEU A 314 -2.00 -4.74 -14.55
CA LEU A 314 -1.74 -5.74 -15.60
C LEU A 314 -1.44 -5.08 -16.96
N VAL A 315 -2.25 -4.13 -17.37
CA VAL A 315 -2.14 -3.53 -18.71
C VAL A 315 -0.97 -2.55 -18.80
N ASN A 316 -0.78 -1.72 -17.78
CA ASN A 316 0.19 -0.63 -17.83
C ASN A 316 1.59 -1.03 -17.35
N LEU A 317 1.72 -1.95 -16.38
CA LEU A 317 3.02 -2.34 -15.84
C LEU A 317 3.56 -3.66 -16.42
N THR A 318 2.72 -4.70 -16.57
CA THR A 318 3.21 -6.05 -16.92
C THR A 318 4.11 -6.08 -18.15
N PRO A 319 3.83 -5.39 -19.28
CA PRO A 319 4.73 -5.45 -20.43
C PRO A 319 6.13 -4.88 -20.14
N GLY A 320 6.20 -3.77 -19.39
CA GLY A 320 7.48 -3.17 -18.97
C GLY A 320 8.23 -4.06 -17.97
N ILE A 321 7.49 -4.69 -17.07
CA ILE A 321 8.04 -5.64 -16.09
C ILE A 321 8.61 -6.88 -16.80
N LEU A 322 7.93 -7.41 -17.81
CA LEU A 322 8.46 -8.52 -18.61
C LEU A 322 9.74 -8.13 -19.37
N MET A 323 9.80 -6.91 -19.91
CA MET A 323 11.05 -6.39 -20.52
C MET A 323 12.18 -6.31 -19.49
N ALA A 324 11.88 -5.76 -18.30
CA ALA A 324 12.84 -5.69 -17.20
C ALA A 324 13.29 -7.07 -16.74
N PHE A 325 12.38 -8.02 -16.66
CA PHE A 325 12.68 -9.40 -16.28
C PHE A 325 13.56 -10.12 -17.30
N VAL A 326 13.32 -9.95 -18.60
CA VAL A 326 14.20 -10.48 -19.64
C VAL A 326 15.61 -9.88 -19.51
N GLY A 327 15.70 -8.57 -19.26
CA GLY A 327 16.99 -7.91 -18.98
C GLY A 327 17.69 -8.50 -17.76
N LEU A 328 16.93 -8.76 -16.68
CA LEU A 328 17.45 -9.40 -15.46
C LEU A 328 17.91 -10.84 -15.71
N LEU A 329 17.18 -11.62 -16.51
CA LEU A 329 17.57 -12.98 -16.90
C LEU A 329 18.90 -12.98 -17.65
N ILE A 330 19.05 -12.12 -18.65
CA ILE A 330 20.29 -11.99 -19.42
C ILE A 330 21.44 -11.57 -18.50
N TYR A 331 21.22 -10.57 -17.66
CA TYR A 331 22.20 -10.10 -16.69
C TYR A 331 22.63 -11.22 -15.74
N SER A 332 21.69 -11.92 -15.14
CA SER A 332 21.94 -13.01 -14.19
C SER A 332 22.74 -14.15 -14.84
N PHE A 333 22.35 -14.54 -16.05
CA PHE A 333 23.06 -15.57 -16.81
C PHE A 333 24.52 -15.17 -17.09
N LEU A 334 24.77 -13.92 -17.51
CA LEU A 334 26.12 -13.43 -17.82
C LEU A 334 27.00 -13.35 -16.55
N VAL A 335 26.42 -12.94 -15.42
CA VAL A 335 27.13 -12.76 -14.15
C VAL A 335 27.49 -14.09 -13.50
N TYR A 336 26.59 -15.06 -13.55
CA TYR A 336 26.74 -16.34 -12.84
C TYR A 336 27.15 -17.50 -13.75
N ARG A 337 27.39 -17.28 -15.06
CA ARG A 337 27.72 -18.33 -16.05
C ARG A 337 28.89 -19.23 -15.63
N ARG A 338 29.89 -18.67 -14.93
CA ARG A 338 31.07 -19.43 -14.49
C ARG A 338 30.74 -20.37 -13.34
N GLU A 339 29.91 -19.92 -12.42
CA GLU A 339 29.46 -20.69 -11.24
C GLU A 339 28.49 -21.79 -11.68
N LEU A 340 27.63 -21.52 -12.66
CA LEU A 340 26.70 -22.48 -13.23
C LEU A 340 27.37 -23.54 -14.13
N ALA A 341 28.55 -23.26 -14.66
CA ALA A 341 29.29 -24.22 -15.50
C ALA A 341 29.99 -25.33 -14.70
N VAL A 342 30.13 -25.18 -13.38
CA VAL A 342 30.89 -26.11 -12.49
C VAL A 342 29.99 -27.23 -11.92
N ALA A 343 28.71 -27.30 -12.30
CA ALA A 343 27.80 -28.30 -11.77
C ALA A 343 28.32 -29.73 -11.99
N HIS A 344 28.35 -30.50 -10.90
CA HIS A 344 28.69 -31.90 -10.91
C HIS A 344 27.41 -32.74 -11.09
N ASP A 345 27.57 -34.02 -11.42
CA ASP A 345 26.42 -34.94 -11.45
C ASP A 345 25.76 -34.96 -10.07
N ALA A 346 24.45 -34.74 -10.06
CA ALA A 346 23.68 -34.69 -8.82
C ALA A 346 23.83 -35.98 -8.02
N SER A 347 23.99 -35.87 -6.72
CA SER A 347 24.01 -37.04 -5.83
C SER A 347 22.65 -37.76 -5.88
N PRO A 348 22.61 -39.05 -6.32
CA PRO A 348 21.34 -39.78 -6.46
C PRO A 348 20.53 -39.82 -5.15
N LEU A 349 21.21 -39.97 -4.02
CA LEU A 349 20.58 -40.05 -2.69
C LEU A 349 19.93 -38.71 -2.28
N LEU A 350 20.58 -37.57 -2.59
CA LEU A 350 20.03 -36.25 -2.31
C LEU A 350 18.83 -35.96 -3.22
N MET A 351 18.89 -36.43 -4.45
CA MET A 351 17.80 -36.28 -5.41
C MET A 351 16.56 -37.09 -5.05
N GLU A 352 16.76 -38.31 -4.54
CA GLU A 352 15.66 -39.13 -4.02
C GLU A 352 14.95 -38.43 -2.86
N LYS A 353 15.71 -37.89 -1.88
CA LYS A 353 15.15 -37.11 -0.77
C LYS A 353 14.42 -35.84 -1.22
N LEU A 354 14.94 -35.14 -2.23
CA LEU A 354 14.27 -33.97 -2.80
C LEU A 354 12.97 -34.36 -3.53
N ALA A 355 12.97 -35.51 -4.22
CA ALA A 355 11.78 -36.05 -4.87
C ALA A 355 10.69 -36.44 -3.86
N GLU A 356 11.07 -37.03 -2.73
CA GLU A 356 10.13 -37.34 -1.64
C GLU A 356 9.54 -36.08 -1.02
N ARG A 357 10.35 -35.06 -0.77
CA ARG A 357 9.90 -33.77 -0.20
C ARG A 357 9.15 -32.91 -1.20
N GLY A 358 9.41 -33.06 -2.50
CA GLY A 358 8.75 -32.34 -3.58
C GLY A 358 7.40 -32.93 -4.00
N GLN A 359 6.76 -33.75 -3.16
CA GLN A 359 5.43 -34.27 -3.40
C GLN A 359 4.36 -33.32 -2.86
N ILE A 360 3.24 -33.24 -3.58
CA ILE A 360 2.05 -32.56 -3.08
C ILE A 360 1.49 -33.38 -1.92
N THR A 361 1.46 -32.81 -0.73
CA THR A 361 0.99 -33.48 0.49
C THR A 361 -0.52 -33.68 0.50
N GLU A 362 -1.27 -32.66 0.04
CA GLU A 362 -2.72 -32.61 0.11
C GLU A 362 -3.36 -32.28 -1.26
N PRO A 363 -3.39 -33.24 -2.22
CA PRO A 363 -3.81 -32.96 -3.60
C PRO A 363 -5.28 -32.54 -3.72
N GLU A 364 -6.16 -33.03 -2.84
CA GLU A 364 -7.58 -32.64 -2.85
C GLU A 364 -7.79 -31.24 -2.32
N GLN A 365 -7.02 -30.82 -1.31
CA GLN A 365 -7.05 -29.44 -0.81
C GLN A 365 -6.47 -28.48 -1.85
N LEU A 366 -5.39 -28.88 -2.53
CA LEU A 366 -4.79 -28.09 -3.60
C LEU A 366 -5.78 -27.82 -4.74
N LYS A 367 -6.55 -28.84 -5.17
CA LYS A 367 -7.58 -28.64 -6.20
C LYS A 367 -8.62 -27.61 -5.78
N LYS A 368 -9.12 -27.71 -4.54
CA LYS A 368 -10.10 -26.75 -4.01
C LYS A 368 -9.50 -25.36 -3.94
N ALA A 369 -8.28 -25.25 -3.39
CA ALA A 369 -7.56 -23.98 -3.28
C ALA A 369 -7.31 -23.35 -4.65
N ALA A 370 -6.89 -24.15 -5.65
CA ALA A 370 -6.69 -23.68 -7.02
C ALA A 370 -7.98 -23.15 -7.67
N VAL A 371 -9.12 -23.80 -7.44
CA VAL A 371 -10.43 -23.35 -7.96
C VAL A 371 -10.82 -22.01 -7.34
N VAL A 372 -10.69 -21.88 -6.00
CA VAL A 372 -11.02 -20.62 -5.32
C VAL A 372 -10.06 -19.52 -5.73
N PHE A 373 -8.77 -19.81 -5.81
CA PHE A 373 -7.76 -18.85 -6.23
C PHE A 373 -7.97 -18.36 -7.67
N ALA A 374 -8.29 -19.28 -8.61
CA ALA A 374 -8.68 -18.90 -9.96
C ALA A 374 -9.94 -18.02 -9.98
N GLY A 375 -10.94 -18.35 -9.15
CA GLY A 375 -12.13 -17.53 -8.96
C GLY A 375 -11.81 -16.14 -8.43
N MET A 376 -10.87 -16.03 -7.48
CA MET A 376 -10.39 -14.72 -6.96
C MET A 376 -9.71 -13.90 -8.05
N ILE A 377 -8.84 -14.52 -8.89
CA ILE A 377 -8.20 -13.80 -10.01
C ILE A 377 -9.27 -13.27 -10.97
N VAL A 378 -10.27 -14.09 -11.30
CA VAL A 378 -11.40 -13.64 -12.13
C VAL A 378 -12.13 -12.47 -11.47
N LEU A 379 -12.40 -12.54 -10.16
CA LEU A 379 -13.05 -11.46 -9.42
C LEU A 379 -12.19 -10.20 -9.33
N PHE A 380 -10.86 -10.30 -9.22
CA PHE A 380 -9.97 -9.12 -9.30
C PHE A 380 -10.07 -8.44 -10.67
N VAL A 381 -10.21 -9.21 -11.76
CA VAL A 381 -10.32 -8.69 -13.13
C VAL A 381 -11.69 -8.06 -13.38
N ILE A 382 -12.79 -8.76 -13.02
CA ILE A 382 -14.15 -8.30 -13.32
C ILE A 382 -14.75 -7.39 -12.24
N GLY A 383 -14.24 -7.47 -11.02
CA GLY A 383 -14.78 -6.77 -9.84
C GLY A 383 -14.74 -5.24 -9.97
N GLU A 384 -13.79 -4.72 -10.73
CA GLU A 384 -13.73 -3.30 -11.08
C GLU A 384 -15.03 -2.80 -11.74
N HIS A 385 -15.62 -3.59 -12.63
CA HIS A 385 -16.88 -3.27 -13.30
C HIS A 385 -18.07 -3.14 -12.31
N TYR A 386 -17.96 -3.80 -11.17
CA TYR A 386 -18.96 -3.77 -10.09
C TYR A 386 -18.55 -2.88 -8.91
N HIS A 387 -17.53 -2.05 -9.06
CA HIS A 387 -16.95 -1.22 -7.99
C HIS A 387 -16.56 -2.01 -6.74
N MET A 388 -16.20 -3.28 -6.90
CA MET A 388 -15.83 -4.17 -5.81
C MET A 388 -14.36 -3.94 -5.43
N LEU A 389 -14.14 -3.59 -4.18
CA LEU A 389 -12.78 -3.37 -3.65
C LEU A 389 -12.00 -4.69 -3.61
N PRO A 390 -10.68 -4.67 -3.90
CA PRO A 390 -9.82 -5.86 -3.84
C PRO A 390 -9.86 -6.59 -2.48
N ALA A 391 -9.99 -5.86 -1.37
CA ALA A 391 -10.16 -6.44 -0.04
C ALA A 391 -11.36 -7.37 0.07
N VAL A 392 -12.48 -6.99 -0.56
CA VAL A 392 -13.71 -7.81 -0.54
C VAL A 392 -13.46 -9.13 -1.26
N THR A 393 -12.80 -9.10 -2.42
CA THR A 393 -12.42 -10.32 -3.16
C THR A 393 -11.54 -11.24 -2.32
N ALA A 394 -10.52 -10.68 -1.66
CA ALA A 394 -9.60 -11.45 -0.82
C ALA A 394 -10.30 -12.08 0.39
N LEU A 395 -11.14 -11.32 1.10
CA LEU A 395 -11.92 -11.84 2.23
C LEU A 395 -12.93 -12.91 1.80
N MET A 396 -13.62 -12.71 0.67
CA MET A 396 -14.53 -13.72 0.11
C MET A 396 -13.78 -15.02 -0.22
N GLY A 397 -12.62 -14.91 -0.89
CA GLY A 397 -11.79 -16.07 -1.21
C GLY A 397 -11.29 -16.80 0.02
N ALA A 398 -10.76 -16.08 1.01
CA ALA A 398 -10.34 -16.64 2.30
C ALA A 398 -11.51 -17.35 3.00
N THR A 399 -12.67 -16.71 3.10
CA THR A 399 -13.86 -17.29 3.74
C THR A 399 -14.32 -18.55 3.02
N VAL A 400 -14.39 -18.56 1.68
CA VAL A 400 -14.78 -19.74 0.90
C VAL A 400 -13.79 -20.89 1.11
N LEU A 401 -12.47 -20.60 1.14
CA LEU A 401 -11.44 -21.60 1.43
C LEU A 401 -11.62 -22.23 2.82
N LEU A 402 -11.76 -21.39 3.85
CA LEU A 402 -11.94 -21.85 5.23
C LEU A 402 -13.19 -22.72 5.38
N ILE A 403 -14.31 -22.37 4.74
CA ILE A 403 -15.55 -23.17 4.77
C ILE A 403 -15.41 -24.47 3.98
N TRP A 404 -14.75 -24.45 2.82
CA TRP A 404 -14.71 -25.60 1.91
C TRP A 404 -13.64 -26.62 2.29
N ILE A 405 -12.47 -26.16 2.73
CA ILE A 405 -11.34 -27.01 3.14
C ILE A 405 -11.47 -27.42 4.60
N LYS A 406 -11.99 -26.50 5.46
CA LYS A 406 -12.11 -26.65 6.91
C LYS A 406 -10.78 -26.94 7.61
N PRO A 407 -9.75 -26.13 7.35
CA PRO A 407 -8.52 -26.18 8.12
C PRO A 407 -8.80 -25.78 9.58
N ASP A 408 -7.82 -25.94 10.44
CA ASP A 408 -7.90 -25.36 11.77
C ASP A 408 -7.89 -23.84 11.67
N ILE A 409 -8.95 -23.20 12.19
CA ILE A 409 -9.14 -21.75 12.07
C ILE A 409 -8.10 -21.00 12.91
N GLU A 410 -7.70 -21.53 14.07
CA GLU A 410 -6.71 -20.91 14.93
C GLU A 410 -5.36 -20.92 14.24
N GLU A 411 -4.96 -22.05 13.63
CA GLU A 411 -3.75 -22.15 12.81
C GLU A 411 -3.74 -21.16 11.63
N MET A 412 -4.86 -21.00 10.93
CA MET A 412 -4.96 -20.08 9.80
C MET A 412 -4.91 -18.60 10.23
N ILE A 413 -5.44 -18.27 11.39
CA ILE A 413 -5.36 -16.91 11.95
C ILE A 413 -3.94 -16.63 12.47
N GLU A 414 -3.28 -17.62 13.07
CA GLU A 414 -1.88 -17.51 13.50
C GLU A 414 -0.91 -17.36 12.32
N ALA A 415 -1.25 -17.95 11.15
CA ALA A 415 -0.48 -17.81 9.92
C ALA A 415 -0.52 -16.40 9.33
N VAL A 416 -1.47 -15.55 9.77
CA VAL A 416 -1.49 -14.13 9.40
C VAL A 416 -0.33 -13.41 10.08
N ASP A 417 0.50 -12.72 9.31
CA ASP A 417 1.56 -11.88 9.85
C ASP A 417 1.00 -10.59 10.49
N TRP A 418 0.52 -10.75 11.72
CA TRP A 418 0.02 -9.64 12.53
C TRP A 418 1.06 -8.55 12.75
N THR A 419 2.33 -8.91 12.75
CA THR A 419 3.44 -7.96 12.91
C THR A 419 3.46 -6.97 11.75
N THR A 420 3.29 -7.47 10.54
CA THR A 420 3.18 -6.65 9.33
C THR A 420 1.90 -5.82 9.32
N LEU A 421 0.75 -6.36 9.71
CA LEU A 421 -0.51 -5.59 9.76
C LEU A 421 -0.44 -4.45 10.77
N VAL A 422 0.07 -4.70 11.98
CA VAL A 422 0.29 -3.67 13.00
C VAL A 422 1.29 -2.62 12.53
N PHE A 423 2.34 -3.04 11.83
CA PHE A 423 3.29 -2.13 11.21
C PHE A 423 2.60 -1.18 10.22
N PHE A 424 1.75 -1.70 9.30
CA PHE A 424 1.03 -0.87 8.34
C PHE A 424 0.08 0.12 9.02
N MET A 425 -0.74 -0.34 9.96
CA MET A 425 -1.65 0.54 10.70
C MET A 425 -0.88 1.66 11.41
N SER A 426 0.22 1.30 12.08
CA SER A 426 1.07 2.28 12.77
C SER A 426 1.71 3.26 11.80
N LEU A 427 2.22 2.79 10.68
CA LEU A 427 2.86 3.61 9.65
C LEU A 427 1.87 4.59 9.02
N PHE A 428 0.64 4.15 8.73
CA PHE A 428 -0.42 5.03 8.22
C PHE A 428 -0.70 6.20 9.17
N ILE A 429 -0.76 5.94 10.48
CA ILE A 429 -0.96 6.99 11.49
C ILE A 429 0.23 7.96 11.53
N VAL A 430 1.46 7.46 11.46
CA VAL A 430 2.67 8.31 11.44
C VAL A 430 2.71 9.18 10.19
N VAL A 431 2.40 8.61 9.02
CA VAL A 431 2.30 9.34 7.75
C VAL A 431 1.13 10.33 7.79
N GLY A 432 0.00 9.94 8.38
CA GLY A 432 -1.13 10.84 8.63
C GLY A 432 -0.72 12.06 9.46
N GLY A 433 0.14 11.86 10.47
CA GLY A 433 0.67 12.97 11.29
C GLY A 433 1.44 14.01 10.49
N ILE A 434 2.33 13.59 9.59
CA ILE A 434 3.07 14.54 8.73
C ILE A 434 2.20 15.16 7.63
N GLN A 435 1.15 14.47 7.21
CA GLN A 435 0.16 15.00 6.27
C GLN A 435 -0.68 16.09 6.95
N GLU A 436 -1.16 15.86 8.16
CA GLU A 436 -1.97 16.80 8.92
C GLU A 436 -1.22 18.12 9.18
N VAL A 437 0.04 18.05 9.63
CA VAL A 437 0.85 19.24 9.88
C VAL A 437 1.37 19.92 8.60
N GLY A 438 1.21 19.31 7.41
CA GLY A 438 1.52 19.91 6.12
C GLY A 438 2.95 19.70 5.61
N LEU A 439 3.74 18.79 6.17
CA LEU A 439 5.08 18.47 5.64
C LEU A 439 5.02 17.95 4.20
N ILE A 440 4.01 17.14 3.89
CA ILE A 440 3.79 16.58 2.54
C ILE A 440 3.65 17.68 1.50
N SER A 441 2.89 18.72 1.81
CA SER A 441 2.68 19.87 0.91
C SER A 441 3.99 20.60 0.60
N ILE A 442 4.87 20.74 1.59
CA ILE A 442 6.19 21.38 1.39
C ILE A 442 7.08 20.52 0.49
N ILE A 443 7.10 19.19 0.72
CA ILE A 443 7.88 18.25 -0.11
C ILE A 443 7.36 18.27 -1.55
N ALA A 444 6.05 18.23 -1.72
CA ALA A 444 5.40 18.26 -3.03
C ALA A 444 5.70 19.57 -3.79
N ASP A 445 5.68 20.71 -3.11
CA ASP A 445 6.06 22.00 -3.69
C ASP A 445 7.51 22.03 -4.17
N VAL A 446 8.45 21.51 -3.36
CA VAL A 446 9.86 21.45 -3.75
C VAL A 446 10.04 20.59 -5.00
N ILE A 447 9.42 19.41 -5.03
CA ILE A 447 9.49 18.52 -6.20
C ILE A 447 8.80 19.17 -7.41
N GLY A 448 7.61 19.77 -7.22
CA GLY A 448 6.87 20.45 -8.27
C GLY A 448 7.65 21.58 -8.92
N ARG A 449 8.40 22.39 -8.15
CA ARG A 449 9.29 23.44 -8.68
C ARG A 449 10.45 22.90 -9.52
N VAL A 450 10.97 21.73 -9.17
CA VAL A 450 12.07 21.07 -9.91
C VAL A 450 11.54 20.46 -11.21
N VAL A 451 10.37 19.86 -11.15
CA VAL A 451 9.74 19.15 -12.28
C VAL A 451 9.06 20.13 -13.24
N GLY A 452 8.48 21.21 -12.73
CA GLY A 452 7.64 22.15 -13.51
C GLY A 452 6.45 21.42 -14.15
N ASP A 453 6.06 21.87 -15.34
CA ASP A 453 4.93 21.33 -16.10
C ASP A 453 5.28 20.12 -16.99
N SER A 454 6.50 19.57 -16.83
CA SER A 454 6.99 18.50 -17.70
C SER A 454 6.68 17.11 -17.13
N LEU A 455 5.72 16.40 -17.74
CA LEU A 455 5.40 15.02 -17.40
C LEU A 455 6.64 14.10 -17.50
N LEU A 456 7.47 14.29 -18.53
CA LEU A 456 8.71 13.52 -18.71
C LEU A 456 9.65 13.68 -17.52
N LEU A 457 9.89 14.91 -17.05
CA LEU A 457 10.75 15.16 -15.90
C LEU A 457 10.13 14.60 -14.62
N ALA A 458 8.81 14.70 -14.44
CA ALA A 458 8.10 14.09 -13.33
C ALA A 458 8.29 12.58 -13.30
N MET A 459 8.06 11.90 -14.41
CA MET A 459 8.23 10.45 -14.55
C MET A 459 9.67 10.02 -14.23
N LEU A 460 10.66 10.70 -14.81
CA LEU A 460 12.08 10.41 -14.56
C LEU A 460 12.45 10.65 -13.10
N ALA A 461 12.07 11.80 -12.55
CA ALA A 461 12.37 12.16 -11.16
C ALA A 461 11.73 11.16 -10.18
N VAL A 462 10.45 10.88 -10.32
CA VAL A 462 9.73 9.94 -9.44
C VAL A 462 10.35 8.55 -9.52
N THR A 463 10.59 8.01 -10.72
CA THR A 463 11.13 6.65 -10.88
C THR A 463 12.53 6.52 -10.30
N TRP A 464 13.46 7.39 -10.70
CA TRP A 464 14.86 7.25 -10.29
C TRP A 464 15.10 7.67 -8.84
N LEU A 465 14.43 8.73 -8.35
CA LEU A 465 14.52 9.12 -6.95
C LEU A 465 13.96 8.01 -6.05
N SER A 466 12.82 7.42 -6.43
CA SER A 466 12.24 6.29 -5.71
C SER A 466 13.16 5.08 -5.72
N ALA A 467 13.80 4.76 -6.84
CA ALA A 467 14.72 3.64 -6.93
C ALA A 467 15.95 3.82 -6.03
N VAL A 468 16.53 5.03 -6.01
CA VAL A 468 17.71 5.33 -5.19
C VAL A 468 17.35 5.36 -3.71
N LEU A 469 16.24 5.99 -3.34
CA LEU A 469 15.82 6.08 -1.92
C LEU A 469 15.37 4.72 -1.40
N SER A 470 14.64 3.93 -2.19
CA SER A 470 14.22 2.58 -1.80
C SER A 470 15.38 1.57 -1.69
N MET A 471 16.54 1.87 -2.27
CA MET A 471 17.76 1.09 -2.03
C MET A 471 18.28 1.26 -0.58
N VAL A 472 18.00 2.39 0.05
CA VAL A 472 18.49 2.74 1.41
C VAL A 472 17.41 2.58 2.46
N ILE A 473 16.19 2.95 2.11
CA ILE A 473 15.00 2.85 2.98
C ILE A 473 14.16 1.69 2.46
N ALA A 474 13.69 0.81 3.34
CA ALA A 474 12.82 -0.30 2.94
C ALA A 474 11.63 0.20 2.10
N ASN A 475 11.29 -0.53 1.03
CA ASN A 475 10.35 -0.11 -0.01
C ASN A 475 8.94 0.27 0.52
N ILE A 476 8.43 -0.44 1.53
CA ILE A 476 7.08 -0.23 2.08
C ILE A 476 6.95 1.13 2.77
N PRO A 477 7.75 1.48 3.82
CA PRO A 477 7.64 2.77 4.50
C PRO A 477 7.96 3.93 3.57
N PHE A 478 8.90 3.75 2.64
CA PHE A 478 9.19 4.74 1.62
C PHE A 478 7.97 5.01 0.74
N THR A 479 7.33 3.96 0.22
CA THR A 479 6.14 4.09 -0.63
C THR A 479 5.01 4.79 0.10
N ALA A 480 4.68 4.37 1.33
CA ALA A 480 3.61 4.99 2.12
C ALA A 480 3.84 6.51 2.33
N ALA A 481 5.09 6.91 2.59
CA ALA A 481 5.45 8.31 2.74
C ALA A 481 5.33 9.11 1.44
N MET A 482 5.60 8.48 0.30
CA MET A 482 5.55 9.14 -1.01
C MET A 482 4.16 9.22 -1.62
N LEU A 483 3.20 8.38 -1.21
CA LEU A 483 1.86 8.37 -1.79
C LEU A 483 1.18 9.74 -1.83
N PRO A 484 1.11 10.52 -0.74
CA PRO A 484 0.49 11.85 -0.77
C PRO A 484 1.24 12.83 -1.69
N VAL A 485 2.58 12.72 -1.76
CA VAL A 485 3.40 13.54 -2.68
C VAL A 485 3.06 13.23 -4.14
N ILE A 486 2.98 11.93 -4.47
CA ILE A 486 2.60 11.50 -5.83
C ILE A 486 1.16 11.87 -6.15
N GLY A 487 0.24 11.79 -5.17
CA GLY A 487 -1.14 12.26 -5.34
C GLY A 487 -1.19 13.74 -5.71
N PHE A 488 -0.43 14.58 -5.01
CA PHE A 488 -0.31 16.01 -5.33
C PHE A 488 0.27 16.25 -6.73
N LEU A 489 1.38 15.59 -7.08
CA LEU A 489 2.00 15.73 -8.41
C LEU A 489 1.06 15.25 -9.52
N THR A 490 0.29 14.20 -9.27
CA THR A 490 -0.71 13.69 -10.23
C THR A 490 -1.83 14.71 -10.48
N ALA A 491 -2.20 15.48 -9.47
CA ALA A 491 -3.21 16.54 -9.60
C ALA A 491 -2.68 17.84 -10.24
N THR A 492 -1.36 18.09 -10.16
CA THR A 492 -0.78 19.39 -10.55
C THR A 492 0.01 19.34 -11.87
N VAL A 493 0.66 18.21 -12.19
CA VAL A 493 1.46 18.08 -13.41
C VAL A 493 0.55 17.75 -14.60
N PRO A 494 0.55 18.55 -15.68
CA PRO A 494 -0.26 18.28 -16.88
C PRO A 494 0.02 16.89 -17.47
N GLY A 495 -1.05 16.12 -17.75
CA GLY A 495 -0.97 14.76 -18.30
C GLY A 495 -0.70 13.66 -17.27
N ALA A 496 -0.50 14.00 -15.99
CA ALA A 496 -0.35 13.03 -14.92
C ALA A 496 -1.68 12.44 -14.41
N ASP A 497 -2.83 12.99 -14.83
CA ASP A 497 -4.17 12.46 -14.61
C ASP A 497 -4.35 11.00 -15.09
N SER A 498 -3.49 10.55 -16.03
CA SER A 498 -3.31 9.14 -16.42
C SER A 498 -2.82 8.22 -15.29
N LYS A 499 -2.54 8.75 -14.09
CA LYS A 499 -1.99 8.04 -12.93
C LYS A 499 -0.59 7.45 -13.14
N VAL A 500 0.11 7.87 -14.20
CA VAL A 500 1.42 7.34 -14.57
C VAL A 500 2.47 7.51 -13.47
N LEU A 501 2.39 8.57 -12.66
CA LEU A 501 3.34 8.82 -11.58
C LEU A 501 3.24 7.78 -10.46
N PHE A 502 2.09 7.20 -10.25
CA PHE A 502 1.92 6.05 -9.34
C PHE A 502 2.60 4.79 -9.89
N PHE A 503 2.53 4.54 -11.21
CA PHE A 503 3.27 3.45 -11.83
C PHE A 503 4.79 3.69 -11.78
N CYS A 504 5.23 4.94 -11.93
CA CYS A 504 6.63 5.34 -11.75
C CYS A 504 7.11 5.07 -10.31
N LEU A 505 6.30 5.41 -9.31
CA LEU A 505 6.58 5.09 -7.90
C LEU A 505 6.67 3.58 -7.68
N SER A 506 5.73 2.80 -8.23
CA SER A 506 5.70 1.34 -8.11
C SER A 506 6.99 0.71 -8.65
N VAL A 507 7.38 1.06 -9.87
CA VAL A 507 8.63 0.59 -10.51
C VAL A 507 9.85 1.00 -9.69
N GLY A 508 9.95 2.28 -9.34
CA GLY A 508 11.08 2.81 -8.58
C GLY A 508 11.22 2.17 -7.21
N ALA A 509 10.15 2.16 -6.42
CA ALA A 509 10.18 1.66 -5.05
C ALA A 509 10.45 0.15 -4.97
N ALA A 510 9.78 -0.66 -5.77
CA ALA A 510 9.93 -2.11 -5.69
C ALA A 510 11.23 -2.61 -6.32
N MET A 511 11.60 -2.12 -7.53
CA MET A 511 12.85 -2.52 -8.18
C MET A 511 14.07 -1.88 -7.52
N GLY A 512 13.91 -0.72 -6.86
CA GLY A 512 14.93 -0.09 -6.02
C GLY A 512 15.43 -1.03 -4.93
N GLY A 513 14.54 -1.87 -4.39
CA GLY A 513 14.87 -2.92 -3.44
C GLY A 513 15.95 -3.89 -3.92
N ASN A 514 16.12 -4.09 -5.22
CA ASN A 514 17.18 -4.95 -5.77
C ASN A 514 18.60 -4.35 -5.60
N GLY A 515 18.71 -3.05 -5.34
CA GLY A 515 20.00 -2.37 -5.24
C GLY A 515 20.79 -2.66 -3.98
N SER A 516 20.13 -3.06 -2.89
CA SER A 516 20.80 -3.38 -1.62
C SER A 516 20.08 -4.50 -0.85
N LEU A 517 20.78 -5.06 0.13
CA LEU A 517 20.23 -6.12 0.96
C LEU A 517 19.03 -5.66 1.81
N ILE A 518 19.07 -4.44 2.31
CA ILE A 518 18.02 -3.84 3.16
C ILE A 518 16.88 -3.19 2.36
N GLY A 519 17.06 -3.01 1.05
CA GLY A 519 16.07 -2.34 0.19
C GLY A 519 14.74 -3.09 0.06
N ALA A 520 14.73 -4.41 0.29
CA ALA A 520 13.51 -5.22 0.30
C ALA A 520 13.57 -6.27 1.40
N SER A 521 12.45 -6.49 2.09
CA SER A 521 12.34 -7.51 3.16
C SER A 521 12.62 -8.93 2.65
N ALA A 522 12.24 -9.24 1.42
CA ALA A 522 12.53 -10.52 0.77
C ALA A 522 14.04 -10.82 0.68
N ASN A 523 14.87 -9.78 0.44
CA ASN A 523 16.33 -9.92 0.40
C ASN A 523 16.88 -10.33 1.77
N MET A 524 16.37 -9.71 2.84
CA MET A 524 16.78 -10.00 4.22
C MET A 524 16.39 -11.42 4.64
N VAL A 525 15.17 -11.85 4.29
CA VAL A 525 14.70 -13.22 4.55
C VAL A 525 15.57 -14.23 3.81
N THR A 526 15.83 -14.01 2.52
CA THR A 526 16.72 -14.85 1.73
C THR A 526 18.13 -14.92 2.32
N ALA A 527 18.66 -13.78 2.78
CA ALA A 527 19.98 -13.73 3.41
C ALA A 527 20.01 -14.49 4.73
N GLY A 528 19.02 -14.34 5.59
CA GLY A 528 18.94 -15.05 6.87
C GLY A 528 18.89 -16.58 6.69
N ILE A 529 18.05 -17.06 5.75
CA ILE A 529 17.95 -18.50 5.45
C ILE A 529 19.26 -19.01 4.83
N SER A 530 19.86 -18.26 3.93
CA SER A 530 21.14 -18.61 3.30
C SER A 530 22.28 -18.66 4.32
N GLU A 531 22.32 -17.72 5.27
CA GLU A 531 23.30 -17.69 6.37
C GLU A 531 23.12 -18.88 7.31
N ALA A 532 21.89 -19.20 7.69
CA ALA A 532 21.58 -20.39 8.50
C ALA A 532 22.01 -21.70 7.81
N ALA A 533 22.04 -21.72 6.48
CA ALA A 533 22.55 -22.84 5.68
C ALA A 533 24.09 -22.81 5.49
N GLY A 534 24.81 -21.83 6.06
CA GLY A 534 26.26 -21.68 5.96
C GLY A 534 26.76 -20.87 4.76
N TYR A 535 25.87 -20.18 4.05
CA TYR A 535 26.19 -19.38 2.87
C TYR A 535 25.79 -17.91 3.09
N PRO A 536 26.53 -17.13 3.89
CA PRO A 536 26.16 -15.77 4.24
C PRO A 536 26.19 -14.84 3.01
N ILE A 537 25.12 -14.06 2.82
CA ILE A 537 25.04 -13.01 1.80
C ILE A 537 25.51 -11.70 2.44
N THR A 538 26.73 -11.28 2.13
CA THR A 538 27.24 -10.01 2.68
C THR A 538 26.63 -8.81 1.95
N TYR A 539 26.46 -7.70 2.67
CA TYR A 539 25.95 -6.44 2.11
C TYR A 539 26.73 -5.98 0.85
N SER A 540 28.08 -6.02 0.93
CA SER A 540 28.96 -5.64 -0.19
C SER A 540 28.81 -6.57 -1.40
N TYR A 541 28.62 -7.88 -1.17
CA TYR A 541 28.43 -8.84 -2.26
C TYR A 541 27.06 -8.59 -2.94
N PHE A 542 26.01 -8.39 -2.15
CA PHE A 542 24.69 -8.12 -2.71
C PHE A 542 24.67 -6.83 -3.55
N ILE A 543 25.20 -5.70 -3.03
CA ILE A 543 25.25 -4.44 -3.79
C ILE A 543 26.01 -4.60 -5.11
N LYS A 544 27.15 -5.26 -5.13
CA LYS A 544 27.94 -5.48 -6.37
C LYS A 544 27.14 -6.19 -7.46
N LYS A 545 26.20 -7.05 -7.09
CA LYS A 545 25.34 -7.80 -8.00
C LYS A 545 23.99 -7.10 -8.22
N GLY A 546 23.44 -6.52 -7.20
CA GLY A 546 22.11 -5.92 -7.19
C GLY A 546 22.05 -4.54 -7.83
N PHE A 547 23.04 -3.68 -7.58
CA PHE A 547 23.01 -2.33 -8.13
C PHE A 547 23.00 -2.28 -9.67
N PRO A 548 23.82 -3.06 -10.40
CA PRO A 548 23.68 -3.13 -11.86
C PRO A 548 22.34 -3.72 -12.30
N ALA A 549 21.80 -4.72 -11.58
CA ALA A 549 20.50 -5.29 -11.87
C ALA A 549 19.37 -4.25 -11.71
N LEU A 550 19.43 -3.44 -10.64
CA LEU A 550 18.52 -2.30 -10.43
C LEU A 550 18.55 -1.36 -11.63
N LEU A 551 19.74 -0.90 -12.05
CA LEU A 551 19.87 0.04 -13.16
C LEU A 551 19.26 -0.51 -14.46
N ILE A 552 19.50 -1.78 -14.77
CA ILE A 552 18.95 -2.44 -15.95
C ILE A 552 17.44 -2.55 -15.88
N THR A 553 16.91 -3.05 -14.75
CA THR A 553 15.47 -3.32 -14.60
C THR A 553 14.65 -2.03 -14.56
N VAL A 554 15.11 -1.03 -13.80
CA VAL A 554 14.44 0.28 -13.73
C VAL A 554 14.48 0.99 -15.09
N ALA A 555 15.64 0.98 -15.79
CA ALA A 555 15.73 1.62 -17.10
C ALA A 555 14.80 0.98 -18.13
N LEU A 556 14.70 -0.35 -18.17
CA LEU A 556 13.82 -1.05 -19.11
C LEU A 556 12.34 -0.84 -18.79
N ALA A 557 11.94 -0.93 -17.51
CA ALA A 557 10.58 -0.64 -17.09
C ALA A 557 10.21 0.83 -17.36
N MET A 558 11.13 1.76 -17.08
CA MET A 558 10.96 3.19 -17.38
C MET A 558 10.80 3.45 -18.88
N ALA A 559 11.60 2.81 -19.72
CA ALA A 559 11.47 2.93 -21.19
C ALA A 559 10.07 2.52 -21.67
N TRP A 560 9.49 1.47 -21.08
CA TRP A 560 8.11 1.09 -21.36
C TRP A 560 7.10 2.16 -20.91
N LEU A 561 7.25 2.69 -19.68
CA LEU A 561 6.34 3.73 -19.18
C LEU A 561 6.41 5.00 -20.05
N LEU A 562 7.60 5.41 -20.47
CA LEU A 562 7.76 6.52 -21.42
C LEU A 562 7.05 6.23 -22.75
N PHE A 563 7.25 5.04 -23.32
CA PHE A 563 6.59 4.65 -24.57
C PHE A 563 5.05 4.58 -24.45
N ARG A 564 4.54 4.20 -23.27
CA ARG A 564 3.11 3.99 -23.06
C ARG A 564 2.35 5.29 -22.79
N PHE A 565 2.99 6.28 -22.17
CA PHE A 565 2.31 7.47 -21.63
C PHE A 565 2.78 8.81 -22.25
N LEU A 566 3.87 8.82 -22.98
CA LEU A 566 4.33 9.97 -23.79
C LEU A 566 4.17 9.69 -25.28
#